data_88b20e4173cf182fcb9ba43b8d9d983f
#
_entry.id   88b20e4173cf182fcb9ba43b8d9d983f
#
_cell.length_a   1.000
_cell.length_b   1.000
_cell.length_c   1.000
_cell.angle_alpha   90.00
_cell.angle_beta   90.00
_cell.angle_gamma   90.00
#
_symmetry.space_group_name_H-M   'P 1'
#
loop_
_entity.id
_entity.type
_entity.pdbx_description
1 polymer ?
#
loop_
_entity_poly.entity_id
_entity_poly.type
_entity_poly.pdbx_seq_one_letter_code
_entity_poly.pdbx_strand_id
1 'polypeptide(L)'
;PYTTVFVAGNHENYDRLQALPVQEWNGGKVRPIRPHVLQLMNGEVYTIDEKKLFVFGGARSHDISDGILDGSDGNWRETARRLNKSGKYLFRVRGVTWWEAEIPSEEDMRHGCEMLDENDWNVDFVVTHCCASSTQAILSAGNFKPDQLTDYLEQIHSKLNFRYWFFGHYHDNKNVTSNELLLYEQIIQIA
;
A
#
# COMPACT_ATOMS: atom_id res chain seq x y z
N PRO A 1 -11.92 16.96 -17.32
CA PRO A 1 -11.43 15.61 -17.11
C PRO A 1 -11.14 15.41 -15.64
N TYR A 2 -11.41 14.22 -15.12
CA TYR A 2 -11.08 13.86 -13.73
C TYR A 2 -9.62 13.37 -13.66
N THR A 3 -8.93 13.63 -12.56
CA THR A 3 -7.65 13.03 -12.26
C THR A 3 -7.87 11.85 -11.34
N THR A 4 -7.37 10.68 -11.72
CA THR A 4 -7.36 9.47 -10.90
C THR A 4 -6.02 9.39 -10.21
N VAL A 5 -6.03 9.23 -8.90
CA VAL A 5 -4.82 8.99 -8.10
C VAL A 5 -4.91 7.63 -7.41
N PHE A 6 -3.78 6.98 -7.16
CA PHE A 6 -3.75 5.72 -6.45
C PHE A 6 -2.47 5.54 -5.62
N VAL A 7 -2.56 4.78 -4.56
CA VAL A 7 -1.41 4.25 -3.83
C VAL A 7 -1.07 2.85 -4.33
N ALA A 8 0.21 2.51 -4.41
CA ALA A 8 0.64 1.19 -4.86
C ALA A 8 0.22 0.10 -3.86
N GLY A 9 -0.29 -1.01 -4.36
CA GLY A 9 -0.55 -2.22 -3.59
C GLY A 9 0.62 -3.21 -3.68
N ASN A 10 0.46 -4.40 -3.09
CA ASN A 10 1.49 -5.44 -3.12
C ASN A 10 1.60 -6.18 -4.47
N HIS A 11 0.63 -6.06 -5.35
CA HIS A 11 0.63 -6.73 -6.66
C HIS A 11 1.03 -5.81 -7.83
N GLU A 12 1.69 -4.71 -7.56
CA GLU A 12 2.17 -3.79 -8.58
C GLU A 12 3.46 -4.31 -9.26
N ASN A 13 3.65 -3.91 -10.52
CA ASN A 13 4.95 -4.06 -11.17
C ASN A 13 5.85 -2.89 -10.77
N TYR A 14 6.57 -3.05 -9.66
CA TYR A 14 7.40 -2.00 -9.09
C TYR A 14 8.55 -1.57 -10.01
N ASP A 15 9.13 -2.46 -10.82
CA ASP A 15 10.17 -2.10 -11.79
C ASP A 15 9.63 -1.07 -12.80
N ARG A 16 8.39 -1.28 -13.27
CA ARG A 16 7.74 -0.35 -14.20
C ARG A 16 7.35 0.97 -13.54
N LEU A 17 6.87 0.92 -12.30
CA LEU A 17 6.52 2.13 -11.56
C LEU A 17 7.76 2.98 -11.28
N GLN A 18 8.84 2.35 -10.82
CA GLN A 18 10.09 3.03 -10.47
C GLN A 18 10.82 3.61 -11.69
N ALA A 19 10.60 3.05 -12.88
CA ALA A 19 11.15 3.58 -14.13
C ALA A 19 10.45 4.87 -14.62
N LEU A 20 9.30 5.24 -14.04
CA LEU A 20 8.59 6.48 -14.42
C LEU A 20 9.23 7.70 -13.77
N PRO A 21 9.19 8.87 -14.45
CA PRO A 21 9.71 10.10 -13.87
C PRO A 21 8.89 10.54 -12.66
N VAL A 22 9.55 11.14 -11.69
CA VAL A 22 8.91 11.78 -10.54
C VAL A 22 8.58 13.22 -10.88
N GLN A 23 7.40 13.68 -10.46
CA GLN A 23 6.92 15.05 -10.64
C GLN A 23 6.28 15.55 -9.34
N GLU A 24 6.23 16.87 -9.17
CA GLU A 24 5.48 17.51 -8.09
C GLU A 24 4.00 17.65 -8.48
N TRP A 25 3.11 17.36 -7.53
CA TRP A 25 1.68 17.52 -7.67
C TRP A 25 1.02 17.77 -6.32
N ASN A 26 0.28 18.88 -6.18
CA ASN A 26 -0.46 19.25 -4.97
C ASN A 26 0.35 19.17 -3.65
N GLY A 27 1.62 19.55 -3.69
CA GLY A 27 2.50 19.60 -2.53
C GLY A 27 3.28 18.32 -2.24
N GLY A 28 3.07 17.24 -3.00
CA GLY A 28 3.79 15.98 -2.85
C GLY A 28 4.30 15.44 -4.19
N LYS A 29 5.07 14.37 -4.16
CA LYS A 29 5.68 13.71 -5.31
C LYS A 29 4.78 12.62 -5.88
N VAL A 30 4.70 12.55 -7.20
CA VAL A 30 3.88 11.57 -7.94
C VAL A 30 4.67 10.96 -9.10
N ARG A 31 4.22 9.78 -9.56
CA ARG A 31 4.64 9.22 -10.86
C ARG A 31 3.46 9.20 -11.82
N PRO A 32 3.47 9.98 -12.91
CA PRO A 32 2.44 9.93 -13.91
C PRO A 32 2.49 8.63 -14.70
N ILE A 33 1.40 7.86 -14.66
CA ILE A 33 1.22 6.67 -15.49
C ILE A 33 0.65 7.06 -16.85
N ARG A 34 -0.26 8.04 -16.84
CA ARG A 34 -0.94 8.66 -17.99
C ARG A 34 -1.30 10.11 -17.62
N PRO A 35 -1.71 10.96 -18.57
CA PRO A 35 -1.98 12.39 -18.31
C PRO A 35 -2.91 12.68 -17.12
N HIS A 36 -3.82 11.77 -16.81
CA HIS A 36 -4.79 11.92 -15.71
C HIS A 36 -4.80 10.74 -14.75
N VAL A 37 -3.71 9.95 -14.71
CA VAL A 37 -3.54 8.82 -13.78
C VAL A 37 -2.20 8.94 -13.11
N LEU A 38 -2.19 9.20 -11.81
CA LEU A 38 -0.98 9.46 -11.02
C LEU A 38 -0.85 8.43 -9.90
N GLN A 39 0.34 7.85 -9.77
CA GLN A 39 0.71 7.15 -8.56
C GLN A 39 1.15 8.16 -7.50
N LEU A 40 0.49 8.16 -6.36
CA LEU A 40 0.93 8.87 -5.17
C LEU A 40 2.10 8.12 -4.53
N MET A 41 3.16 8.85 -4.17
CA MET A 41 4.36 8.23 -3.61
C MET A 41 4.24 8.05 -2.09
N ASN A 42 4.94 7.05 -1.57
CA ASN A 42 4.91 6.73 -0.15
C ASN A 42 5.42 7.87 0.72
N GLY A 43 4.71 8.11 1.81
CA GLY A 43 5.10 9.08 2.82
C GLY A 43 4.78 10.54 2.48
N GLU A 44 4.19 10.82 1.33
CA GLU A 44 3.86 12.18 0.92
C GLU A 44 2.56 12.67 1.57
N VAL A 45 2.48 13.99 1.78
CA VAL A 45 1.27 14.71 2.17
C VAL A 45 0.84 15.62 1.03
N TYR A 46 -0.37 15.42 0.53
CA TYR A 46 -0.96 16.22 -0.55
C TYR A 46 -2.01 17.17 0.00
N THR A 47 -2.15 18.34 -0.62
CA THR A 47 -3.26 19.26 -0.36
C THR A 47 -4.22 19.27 -1.54
N ILE A 48 -5.41 18.70 -1.36
CA ILE A 48 -6.46 18.60 -2.38
C ILE A 48 -7.71 19.28 -1.84
N ASP A 49 -8.21 20.30 -2.52
CA ASP A 49 -9.38 21.09 -2.08
C ASP A 49 -9.29 21.53 -0.60
N GLU A 50 -8.12 22.09 -0.24
CA GLU A 50 -7.80 22.55 1.12
C GLU A 50 -7.73 21.44 2.19
N LYS A 51 -7.78 20.15 1.79
CA LYS A 51 -7.66 18.98 2.67
C LYS A 51 -6.30 18.33 2.56
N LYS A 52 -5.70 18.01 3.70
CA LYS A 52 -4.44 17.29 3.78
C LYS A 52 -4.69 15.79 3.69
N LEU A 53 -3.99 15.13 2.79
CA LEU A 53 -4.04 13.69 2.53
C LEU A 53 -2.66 13.08 2.70
N PHE A 54 -2.45 12.29 3.74
CA PHE A 54 -1.25 11.45 3.87
C PHE A 54 -1.47 10.11 3.18
N VAL A 55 -0.44 9.61 2.48
CA VAL A 55 -0.54 8.34 1.76
C VAL A 55 0.65 7.41 2.04
N PHE A 56 0.35 6.09 2.06
CA PHE A 56 1.38 5.06 2.17
C PHE A 56 0.94 3.75 1.51
N GLY A 57 1.65 3.29 0.51
CA GLY A 57 1.35 2.06 -0.23
C GLY A 57 2.05 0.84 0.34
N GLY A 58 1.88 -0.28 -0.38
CA GLY A 58 2.51 -1.55 -0.05
C GLY A 58 1.74 -2.41 0.94
N ALA A 59 2.01 -3.69 0.91
CA ALA A 59 1.61 -4.70 1.89
C ALA A 59 2.40 -5.98 1.66
N ARG A 60 2.52 -6.80 2.68
CA ARG A 60 3.10 -8.13 2.56
C ARG A 60 2.13 -9.07 1.85
N SER A 61 2.57 -9.72 0.78
CA SER A 61 1.79 -10.77 0.11
C SER A 61 1.55 -11.96 1.02
N HIS A 62 0.29 -12.42 1.13
CA HIS A 62 -0.10 -13.59 1.93
C HIS A 62 -0.05 -14.89 1.13
N ASP A 63 -0.03 -14.81 -0.20
CA ASP A 63 -0.09 -15.93 -1.14
C ASP A 63 1.30 -16.40 -1.61
N ILE A 64 2.26 -16.43 -0.68
CA ILE A 64 3.65 -16.83 -0.88
C ILE A 64 4.07 -17.97 0.05
N SER A 65 3.13 -18.66 0.70
CA SER A 65 3.44 -19.73 1.66
C SER A 65 4.10 -20.97 1.00
N ASP A 66 3.88 -21.19 -0.31
CA ASP A 66 4.54 -22.24 -1.10
C ASP A 66 5.87 -21.75 -1.73
N GLY A 67 6.25 -20.49 -1.50
CA GLY A 67 7.53 -19.90 -1.85
C GLY A 67 7.49 -18.83 -2.93
N ILE A 68 8.68 -18.27 -3.22
CA ILE A 68 8.91 -17.30 -4.28
C ILE A 68 9.92 -17.91 -5.25
N LEU A 69 9.49 -18.09 -6.49
CA LEU A 69 10.37 -18.56 -7.57
C LEU A 69 11.19 -17.39 -8.11
N ASP A 70 12.39 -17.69 -8.62
CA ASP A 70 13.20 -16.69 -9.30
C ASP A 70 12.74 -16.59 -10.78
N GLY A 71 12.20 -15.45 -11.17
CA GLY A 71 11.74 -15.20 -12.54
C GLY A 71 12.87 -15.10 -13.58
N SER A 72 14.13 -14.92 -13.13
CA SER A 72 15.32 -14.94 -14.00
C SER A 72 15.82 -16.35 -14.30
N ASP A 73 15.42 -17.36 -13.52
CA ASP A 73 15.69 -18.77 -13.82
C ASP A 73 14.89 -19.21 -15.04
N GLY A 74 15.55 -19.64 -16.12
CA GLY A 74 14.90 -20.13 -17.34
C GLY A 74 13.87 -21.24 -17.12
N ASN A 75 13.97 -21.97 -16.01
CA ASN A 75 13.13 -23.12 -15.68
C ASN A 75 11.96 -22.79 -14.74
N TRP A 76 11.77 -21.53 -14.31
CA TRP A 76 10.73 -21.18 -13.34
C TRP A 76 9.32 -21.60 -13.77
N ARG A 77 9.03 -21.57 -15.07
CA ARG A 77 7.70 -21.98 -15.61
C ARG A 77 7.45 -23.47 -15.43
N GLU A 78 8.48 -24.31 -15.58
CA GLU A 78 8.39 -25.74 -15.33
C GLU A 78 8.21 -26.03 -13.83
N THR A 79 8.97 -25.35 -12.99
CA THR A 79 8.84 -25.43 -11.54
C THR A 79 7.44 -25.00 -11.08
N ALA A 80 6.90 -23.91 -11.61
CA ALA A 80 5.51 -23.45 -11.32
C ALA A 80 4.46 -24.51 -11.73
N ARG A 81 4.62 -25.14 -12.92
CA ARG A 81 3.72 -26.22 -13.36
C ARG A 81 3.79 -27.44 -12.43
N ARG A 82 4.99 -27.78 -11.93
CA ARG A 82 5.19 -28.89 -10.99
C ARG A 82 4.56 -28.60 -9.63
N LEU A 83 4.69 -27.37 -9.10
CA LEU A 83 4.02 -26.93 -7.89
C LEU A 83 2.49 -27.03 -8.02
N ASN A 84 1.94 -26.49 -9.09
CA ASN A 84 0.50 -26.57 -9.36
C ASN A 84 -0.01 -28.01 -9.43
N LYS A 85 0.72 -28.92 -10.09
CA LYS A 85 0.39 -30.35 -10.15
C LYS A 85 0.45 -31.03 -8.79
N SER A 86 1.23 -30.52 -7.84
CA SER A 86 1.32 -31.03 -6.46
C SER A 86 0.35 -30.37 -5.49
N GLY A 87 -0.59 -29.53 -5.99
CA GLY A 87 -1.57 -28.84 -5.15
C GLY A 87 -1.03 -27.61 -4.42
N LYS A 88 0.13 -27.10 -4.83
CA LYS A 88 0.74 -25.88 -4.29
C LYS A 88 0.46 -24.71 -5.20
N TYR A 89 -0.36 -23.77 -4.75
CA TYR A 89 -0.83 -22.64 -5.53
C TYR A 89 -0.44 -21.29 -4.94
N LEU A 90 0.02 -21.27 -3.69
CA LEU A 90 0.38 -20.05 -2.96
C LEU A 90 1.87 -19.75 -3.17
N PHE A 91 2.26 -19.54 -4.42
CA PHE A 91 3.60 -19.11 -4.78
C PHE A 91 3.54 -17.93 -5.75
N ARG A 92 4.58 -17.12 -5.73
CA ARG A 92 4.78 -15.99 -6.64
C ARG A 92 6.11 -16.11 -7.38
N VAL A 93 6.33 -15.26 -8.37
CA VAL A 93 7.53 -15.27 -9.20
C VAL A 93 8.16 -13.87 -9.14
N ARG A 94 9.39 -13.79 -8.60
CA ARG A 94 10.16 -12.55 -8.49
C ARG A 94 10.36 -11.91 -9.87
N GLY A 95 10.10 -10.61 -9.98
CA GLY A 95 10.20 -9.84 -11.21
C GLY A 95 9.11 -10.15 -12.25
N VAL A 96 8.10 -10.97 -11.92
CA VAL A 96 6.98 -11.33 -12.82
C VAL A 96 5.62 -11.10 -12.14
N THR A 97 5.45 -11.64 -10.92
CA THR A 97 4.21 -11.54 -10.15
C THR A 97 4.45 -11.14 -8.70
N TRP A 98 5.69 -10.89 -8.32
CA TRP A 98 6.09 -10.45 -6.99
C TRP A 98 7.36 -9.60 -7.06
N TRP A 99 7.41 -8.55 -6.28
CA TRP A 99 8.56 -7.65 -6.12
C TRP A 99 8.82 -7.42 -4.64
N GLU A 100 10.09 -7.40 -4.25
CA GLU A 100 10.52 -7.15 -2.88
C GLU A 100 10.08 -5.75 -2.39
N ALA A 101 9.97 -4.80 -3.33
CA ALA A 101 9.49 -3.45 -3.12
C ALA A 101 7.98 -3.35 -2.76
N GLU A 102 7.24 -4.47 -2.69
CA GLU A 102 5.90 -4.49 -2.11
C GLU A 102 5.90 -4.04 -0.64
N ILE A 103 7.03 -4.25 0.05
CA ILE A 103 7.28 -3.66 1.36
C ILE A 103 8.11 -2.38 1.16
N PRO A 104 7.58 -1.22 1.52
CA PRO A 104 8.31 0.04 1.46
C PRO A 104 9.62 -0.01 2.26
N SER A 105 10.61 0.75 1.79
CA SER A 105 11.92 0.83 2.42
C SER A 105 11.88 1.57 3.76
N GLU A 106 12.93 1.40 4.57
CA GLU A 106 13.11 2.20 5.79
C GLU A 106 13.25 3.70 5.48
N GLU A 107 13.75 4.04 4.29
CA GLU A 107 13.84 5.42 3.83
C GLU A 107 12.45 6.00 3.52
N ASP A 108 11.57 5.23 2.86
CA ASP A 108 10.16 5.64 2.67
C ASP A 108 9.46 5.85 4.01
N MET A 109 9.68 4.95 4.97
CA MET A 109 9.09 5.05 6.31
C MET A 109 9.60 6.27 7.08
N ARG A 110 10.91 6.55 7.01
CA ARG A 110 11.50 7.74 7.62
C ARG A 110 10.98 9.02 6.98
N HIS A 111 10.94 9.06 5.63
CA HIS A 111 10.38 10.19 4.88
C HIS A 111 8.92 10.47 5.29
N GLY A 112 8.10 9.42 5.42
CA GLY A 112 6.71 9.58 5.87
C GLY A 112 6.60 10.21 7.27
N CYS A 113 7.48 9.85 8.20
CA CYS A 113 7.54 10.51 9.51
C CYS A 113 7.98 11.97 9.41
N GLU A 114 8.97 12.30 8.59
CA GLU A 114 9.45 13.66 8.36
C GLU A 114 8.32 14.53 7.78
N MET A 115 7.59 14.04 6.77
CA MET A 115 6.46 14.75 6.18
C MET A 115 5.32 14.96 7.18
N LEU A 116 5.06 14.01 8.07
CA LEU A 116 4.07 14.16 9.13
C LEU A 116 4.54 15.14 10.21
N ASP A 117 5.83 15.16 10.56
CA ASP A 117 6.39 16.18 11.45
C ASP A 117 6.24 17.60 10.87
N GLU A 118 6.49 17.80 9.57
CA GLU A 118 6.28 19.06 8.86
C GLU A 118 4.81 19.51 8.82
N ASN A 119 3.88 18.58 9.01
CA ASN A 119 2.44 18.81 9.06
C ASN A 119 1.86 18.72 10.48
N ASP A 120 2.69 18.87 11.53
CA ASP A 120 2.29 18.84 12.94
C ASP A 120 1.50 17.59 13.33
N TRP A 121 1.75 16.46 12.64
CA TRP A 121 1.01 15.19 12.79
C TRP A 121 -0.51 15.38 12.72
N ASN A 122 -0.96 16.21 11.79
CA ASN A 122 -2.37 16.52 11.61
C ASN A 122 -2.76 16.57 10.13
N VAL A 123 -3.63 15.65 9.70
CA VAL A 123 -4.16 15.54 8.34
C VAL A 123 -5.66 15.27 8.36
N ASP A 124 -6.36 15.61 7.28
CA ASP A 124 -7.78 15.29 7.17
C ASP A 124 -8.00 13.80 6.87
N PHE A 125 -7.21 13.26 5.95
CA PHE A 125 -7.38 11.90 5.45
C PHE A 125 -6.05 11.15 5.40
N VAL A 126 -6.14 9.85 5.63
CA VAL A 126 -5.07 8.89 5.40
C VAL A 126 -5.55 7.87 4.37
N VAL A 127 -4.73 7.60 3.35
CA VAL A 127 -5.00 6.52 2.38
C VAL A 127 -3.78 5.61 2.31
N THR A 128 -3.97 4.37 2.71
CA THR A 128 -2.93 3.35 2.66
C THR A 128 -3.40 2.12 1.91
N HIS A 129 -2.49 1.25 1.47
CA HIS A 129 -2.92 -0.05 0.95
C HIS A 129 -3.17 -1.05 2.08
N CYS A 130 -2.31 -1.10 3.09
CA CYS A 130 -2.46 -1.91 4.29
C CYS A 130 -2.94 -1.04 5.48
N CYS A 131 -3.15 -1.61 6.66
CA CYS A 131 -3.54 -0.88 7.87
C CYS A 131 -2.56 -1.07 9.03
N ALA A 132 -2.76 -0.31 10.11
CA ALA A 132 -2.03 -0.44 11.37
C ALA A 132 -2.20 -1.84 11.99
N SER A 133 -1.22 -2.32 12.76
CA SER A 133 -1.27 -3.66 13.37
C SER A 133 -2.42 -3.83 14.36
N SER A 134 -2.84 -2.79 15.07
CA SER A 134 -4.04 -2.82 15.93
C SER A 134 -5.34 -2.99 15.12
N THR A 135 -5.46 -2.25 14.02
CA THR A 135 -6.61 -2.37 13.09
C THR A 135 -6.64 -3.74 12.42
N GLN A 136 -5.48 -4.27 12.02
CA GLN A 136 -5.33 -5.62 11.49
C GLN A 136 -5.78 -6.69 12.51
N ALA A 137 -5.44 -6.52 13.79
CA ALA A 137 -5.87 -7.42 14.86
C ALA A 137 -7.39 -7.44 15.03
N ILE A 138 -8.06 -6.27 14.92
CA ILE A 138 -9.53 -6.18 14.96
C ILE A 138 -10.14 -6.92 13.76
N LEU A 139 -9.60 -6.73 12.55
CA LEU A 139 -10.11 -7.37 11.33
C LEU A 139 -10.03 -8.88 11.38
N SER A 140 -8.91 -9.42 11.88
CA SER A 140 -8.59 -10.85 11.87
C SER A 140 -8.95 -11.59 13.17
N ALA A 141 -9.52 -10.90 14.17
CA ALA A 141 -9.66 -11.42 15.53
C ALA A 141 -8.31 -11.94 16.10
N GLY A 142 -7.20 -11.24 15.76
CA GLY A 142 -5.84 -11.56 16.21
C GLY A 142 -5.15 -12.69 15.43
N ASN A 143 -5.72 -13.18 14.32
CA ASN A 143 -5.12 -14.27 13.55
C ASN A 143 -4.00 -13.82 12.59
N PHE A 144 -4.00 -12.56 12.14
CA PHE A 144 -2.92 -12.03 11.31
C PHE A 144 -1.74 -11.61 12.20
N LYS A 145 -0.54 -11.86 11.71
CA LYS A 145 0.68 -11.45 12.40
C LYS A 145 1.13 -10.09 11.88
N PRO A 146 1.49 -9.16 12.76
CA PRO A 146 2.12 -7.92 12.37
C PRO A 146 3.42 -8.15 11.59
N ASP A 147 3.78 -7.18 10.77
CA ASP A 147 5.04 -7.08 10.06
C ASP A 147 5.59 -5.66 10.15
N GLN A 148 6.78 -5.43 9.57
CA GLN A 148 7.46 -4.14 9.62
C GLN A 148 6.58 -2.98 9.15
N LEU A 149 5.77 -3.18 8.09
CA LEU A 149 4.91 -2.13 7.56
C LEU A 149 3.70 -1.87 8.47
N THR A 150 3.02 -2.92 8.93
CA THR A 150 1.86 -2.75 9.83
C THR A 150 2.27 -2.15 11.17
N ASP A 151 3.47 -2.46 11.68
CA ASP A 151 4.03 -1.86 12.89
C ASP A 151 4.44 -0.40 12.68
N TYR A 152 4.98 -0.05 11.52
CA TYR A 152 5.22 1.34 11.13
C TYR A 152 3.91 2.14 11.07
N LEU A 153 2.89 1.59 10.42
CA LEU A 153 1.57 2.23 10.37
C LEU A 153 0.93 2.35 11.76
N GLU A 154 1.21 1.43 12.69
CA GLU A 154 0.77 1.53 14.10
C GLU A 154 1.44 2.70 14.82
N GLN A 155 2.74 2.94 14.58
CA GLN A 155 3.44 4.10 15.15
C GLN A 155 2.82 5.41 14.65
N ILE A 156 2.47 5.48 13.35
CA ILE A 156 1.76 6.63 12.79
C ILE A 156 0.37 6.75 13.42
N HIS A 157 -0.40 5.66 13.45
CA HIS A 157 -1.76 5.63 13.99
C HIS A 157 -1.84 6.14 15.43
N SER A 158 -0.86 5.78 16.26
CA SER A 158 -0.80 6.18 17.67
C SER A 158 -0.55 7.68 17.91
N LYS A 159 0.01 8.39 16.92
CA LYS A 159 0.43 9.79 17.06
C LYS A 159 -0.36 10.75 16.16
N LEU A 160 -0.81 10.28 15.00
CA LEU A 160 -1.44 11.10 13.98
C LEU A 160 -2.87 11.48 14.35
N ASN A 161 -3.19 12.77 14.25
CA ASN A 161 -4.56 13.25 14.28
C ASN A 161 -5.12 13.22 12.84
N PHE A 162 -6.20 12.46 12.61
CA PHE A 162 -6.86 12.32 11.31
C PHE A 162 -8.37 12.23 11.45
N ARG A 163 -9.08 12.62 10.40
CA ARG A 163 -10.54 12.51 10.34
C ARG A 163 -10.97 11.11 9.90
N TYR A 164 -10.40 10.60 8.81
CA TYR A 164 -10.66 9.24 8.30
C TYR A 164 -9.39 8.60 7.75
N TRP A 165 -9.28 7.29 7.98
CA TRP A 165 -8.24 6.45 7.40
C TRP A 165 -8.89 5.38 6.51
N PHE A 166 -8.55 5.41 5.21
CA PHE A 166 -9.03 4.48 4.20
C PHE A 166 -7.91 3.52 3.82
N PHE A 167 -8.24 2.24 3.73
CA PHE A 167 -7.27 1.23 3.34
C PHE A 167 -7.95 0.07 2.60
N GLY A 168 -7.18 -0.77 1.89
CA GLY A 168 -7.63 -1.91 1.10
C GLY A 168 -7.01 -3.22 1.58
N HIS A 169 -6.43 -4.00 0.65
CA HIS A 169 -5.68 -5.22 0.86
C HIS A 169 -6.48 -6.44 1.30
N TYR A 170 -7.43 -6.32 2.21
CA TYR A 170 -8.15 -7.44 2.84
C TYR A 170 -9.43 -7.86 2.10
N HIS A 171 -9.69 -7.27 0.92
CA HIS A 171 -10.78 -7.63 -0.01
C HIS A 171 -12.18 -7.66 0.64
N ASP A 172 -12.48 -6.68 1.47
CA ASP A 172 -13.78 -6.52 2.12
C ASP A 172 -14.16 -5.04 2.18
N ASN A 173 -15.43 -4.75 2.44
CA ASN A 173 -15.95 -3.41 2.72
C ASN A 173 -16.46 -3.36 4.15
N LYS A 174 -15.75 -2.67 5.04
CA LYS A 174 -16.06 -2.66 6.46
C LYS A 174 -15.66 -1.36 7.15
N ASN A 175 -16.54 -0.82 7.97
CA ASN A 175 -16.16 0.16 8.96
C ASN A 175 -15.52 -0.61 10.13
N VAL A 176 -14.19 -0.53 10.26
CA VAL A 176 -13.45 -1.25 11.30
C VAL A 176 -13.60 -0.54 12.63
N THR A 177 -13.47 0.78 12.60
CA THR A 177 -13.78 1.70 13.70
C THR A 177 -14.69 2.82 13.20
N SER A 178 -14.91 3.86 14.01
CA SER A 178 -15.70 5.03 13.61
C SER A 178 -15.07 5.87 12.48
N ASN A 179 -13.77 5.75 12.30
CA ASN A 179 -12.99 6.56 11.35
C ASN A 179 -11.95 5.77 10.54
N GLU A 180 -11.95 4.44 10.61
CA GLU A 180 -11.11 3.57 9.81
C GLU A 180 -11.97 2.66 8.93
N LEU A 181 -11.79 2.77 7.62
CA LEU A 181 -12.63 2.12 6.62
C LEU A 181 -11.81 1.24 5.69
N LEU A 182 -12.13 -0.05 5.71
CA LEU A 182 -11.66 -1.01 4.72
C LEU A 182 -12.53 -0.91 3.47
N LEU A 183 -11.90 -0.70 2.31
CA LEU A 183 -12.57 -0.51 1.02
C LEU A 183 -12.08 -1.55 -0.01
N TYR A 184 -13.01 -2.14 -0.73
CA TYR A 184 -12.73 -3.07 -1.82
C TYR A 184 -13.50 -2.68 -3.09
N GLU A 185 -14.83 -2.77 -3.07
CA GLU A 185 -15.69 -2.46 -4.22
C GLU A 185 -16.51 -1.17 -4.01
N GLN A 186 -16.43 -0.61 -2.82
CA GLN A 186 -17.21 0.55 -2.43
C GLN A 186 -16.55 1.85 -2.88
N ILE A 187 -17.37 2.81 -3.35
CA ILE A 187 -16.95 4.18 -3.64
C ILE A 187 -17.53 5.09 -2.56
N ILE A 188 -16.69 5.91 -1.95
CA ILE A 188 -17.06 6.85 -0.90
C ILE A 188 -16.71 8.26 -1.36
N GLN A 189 -17.66 9.20 -1.23
CA GLN A 189 -17.40 10.62 -1.37
C GLN A 189 -16.91 11.16 -0.03
N ILE A 190 -15.77 11.87 0.00
CA ILE A 190 -15.12 12.36 1.22
C ILE A 190 -15.08 13.89 1.35
N ALA A 191 -15.55 14.62 0.35
CA ALA A 191 -15.61 16.09 0.33
C ALA A 191 -16.94 16.58 -0.27
#